data_45d9f91addbdcd881cd18654c78c0ab8
#
_entry.id   45d9f91addbdcd881cd18654c78c0ab8
#
_cell.length_a   1.000
_cell.length_b   1.000
_cell.length_c   1.000
_cell.angle_alpha   90.00
_cell.angle_beta   90.00
_cell.angle_gamma   90.00
#
_symmetry.space_group_name_H-M   'P 1'
#
loop_
_entity.id
_entity.type
_entity.pdbx_description
1 polymer ?
#
loop_
_entity_poly.entity_id
_entity_poly.type
_entity_poly.pdbx_seq_one_letter_code
_entity_poly.pdbx_strand_id
1 'polypeptide(L)'
;EFLSKLDFDENDIIILPPNCNIDKKIKIDFFINTRSMMEMNFDVIKSYFDFIHQHLSEDGYFLNINRYEKTSVNHPIRISEYPYDINWKVIISEPSFNQNWIHFLLTQRSFKKNEINIFEELKNIKIIGKKFYGEKIVYNPKSMILRRKLRKILIMTFGSKFLNYIGNFLFKIGSK
;
A
#
# COMPACT_ATOMS: atom_id res chain seq x y z
N GLU A 1 29.15 -2.32 -4.13
CA GLU A 1 30.22 -1.56 -4.82
C GLU A 1 29.70 -0.70 -5.99
N PHE A 2 28.65 -1.15 -6.71
CA PHE A 2 28.13 -0.43 -7.88
C PHE A 2 27.34 0.85 -7.50
N LEU A 3 26.53 0.81 -6.44
CA LEU A 3 25.68 1.93 -6.05
C LEU A 3 26.38 3.03 -5.24
N SER A 4 27.52 2.72 -4.60
CA SER A 4 28.32 3.72 -3.89
C SER A 4 29.04 4.73 -4.82
N LYS A 5 28.98 4.49 -6.13
CA LYS A 5 29.61 5.33 -7.18
C LYS A 5 28.61 6.06 -8.06
N LEU A 6 27.29 5.87 -7.82
CA LEU A 6 26.29 6.57 -8.59
C LEU A 6 26.04 7.95 -7.97
N ASP A 7 26.40 8.97 -8.73
CA ASP A 7 25.93 10.34 -8.49
C ASP A 7 24.48 10.39 -8.98
N PHE A 8 23.55 10.55 -8.05
CA PHE A 8 22.12 10.58 -8.38
C PHE A 8 21.71 12.02 -8.68
N ASP A 9 21.27 12.26 -9.90
CA ASP A 9 20.59 13.51 -10.24
C ASP A 9 19.12 13.47 -9.79
N GLU A 10 18.53 14.61 -9.46
CA GLU A 10 17.15 14.75 -8.96
C GLU A 10 16.09 14.15 -9.91
N ASN A 11 16.46 13.83 -11.14
CA ASN A 11 15.56 13.32 -12.17
C ASN A 11 15.79 11.85 -12.55
N ASP A 12 16.65 11.13 -11.83
CA ASP A 12 17.01 9.77 -12.19
C ASP A 12 15.95 8.75 -11.76
N ILE A 13 15.56 7.89 -12.71
CA ILE A 13 14.80 6.67 -12.41
C ILE A 13 15.78 5.50 -12.46
N ILE A 14 15.97 4.85 -11.33
CA ILE A 14 16.89 3.72 -11.22
C ILE A 14 16.08 2.45 -11.01
N ILE A 15 16.30 1.47 -11.88
CA ILE A 15 15.70 0.13 -11.75
C ILE A 15 16.76 -0.80 -11.21
N LEU A 16 16.51 -1.33 -10.00
CA LEU A 16 17.43 -2.22 -9.31
C LEU A 16 16.89 -3.66 -9.28
N PRO A 17 17.77 -4.65 -9.46
CA PRO A 17 17.37 -6.03 -9.23
C PRO A 17 17.06 -6.29 -7.74
N PRO A 18 16.20 -7.27 -7.41
CA PRO A 18 15.78 -7.54 -6.03
C PRO A 18 16.91 -7.81 -5.04
N ASN A 19 18.05 -8.30 -5.54
CA ASN A 19 19.22 -8.65 -4.72
C ASN A 19 20.29 -7.55 -4.71
N CYS A 20 19.95 -6.34 -5.15
CA CYS A 20 20.90 -5.24 -5.15
C CYS A 20 21.18 -4.77 -3.73
N ASN A 21 22.45 -4.73 -3.37
CA ASN A 21 22.88 -4.21 -2.09
C ASN A 21 22.99 -2.68 -2.16
N ILE A 22 22.09 -1.98 -1.50
CA ILE A 22 22.09 -0.52 -1.39
C ILE A 22 22.92 -0.11 -0.19
N ASP A 23 23.78 0.91 -0.33
CA ASP A 23 24.54 1.45 0.80
C ASP A 23 23.58 1.92 1.90
N LYS A 24 23.82 1.47 3.13
CA LYS A 24 23.02 1.82 4.32
C LYS A 24 22.95 3.32 4.60
N LYS A 25 23.88 4.10 4.06
CA LYS A 25 23.88 5.57 4.16
C LYS A 25 22.79 6.22 3.31
N ILE A 26 22.34 5.53 2.25
CA ILE A 26 21.25 6.03 1.41
C ILE A 26 19.96 5.99 2.20
N LYS A 27 19.35 7.15 2.39
CA LYS A 27 18.05 7.31 3.04
C LYS A 27 16.99 7.62 2.00
N ILE A 28 15.80 7.08 2.23
CA ILE A 28 14.65 7.16 1.33
C ILE A 28 13.51 7.78 2.13
N ASP A 29 12.92 8.85 1.61
CA ASP A 29 11.87 9.60 2.32
C ASP A 29 10.50 8.98 2.14
N PHE A 30 10.29 8.20 1.06
CA PHE A 30 9.00 7.62 0.76
C PHE A 30 9.11 6.23 0.12
N PHE A 31 8.57 5.22 0.78
CA PHE A 31 8.39 3.88 0.24
C PHE A 31 6.95 3.63 -0.18
N ILE A 32 6.78 2.95 -1.30
CA ILE A 32 5.46 2.54 -1.79
C ILE A 32 5.46 1.03 -2.05
N ASN A 33 4.48 0.33 -1.48
CA ASN A 33 4.15 -1.02 -1.87
C ASN A 33 2.69 -1.09 -2.30
N THR A 34 2.47 -1.47 -3.54
CA THR A 34 1.13 -1.58 -4.10
C THR A 34 0.90 -3.00 -4.58
N ARG A 35 0.16 -3.79 -3.79
CA ARG A 35 -0.33 -5.13 -4.12
C ARG A 35 0.75 -6.18 -4.43
N SER A 36 1.99 -5.95 -4.04
CA SER A 36 3.08 -6.90 -4.28
C SER A 36 3.40 -7.75 -3.05
N MET A 37 3.45 -7.17 -1.85
CA MET A 37 3.74 -7.94 -0.63
C MET A 37 2.73 -9.05 -0.36
N MET A 38 1.47 -8.88 -0.75
CA MET A 38 0.45 -9.93 -0.59
C MET A 38 0.67 -11.17 -1.46
N GLU A 39 1.59 -11.11 -2.43
CA GLU A 39 1.97 -12.24 -3.29
C GLU A 39 3.22 -12.97 -2.78
N MET A 40 3.83 -12.48 -1.71
CA MET A 40 5.08 -12.97 -1.14
C MET A 40 4.79 -13.88 0.07
N ASN A 41 5.74 -14.75 0.42
CA ASN A 41 5.71 -15.42 1.72
C ASN A 41 6.14 -14.44 2.83
N PHE A 42 5.88 -14.85 4.09
CA PHE A 42 6.11 -13.97 5.23
C PHE A 42 7.60 -13.63 5.45
N ASP A 43 8.51 -14.55 5.17
CA ASP A 43 9.95 -14.32 5.32
C ASP A 43 10.45 -13.25 4.35
N VAL A 44 9.94 -13.27 3.11
CA VAL A 44 10.24 -12.23 2.12
C VAL A 44 9.67 -10.89 2.55
N ILE A 45 8.43 -10.85 3.06
CA ILE A 45 7.84 -9.62 3.61
C ILE A 45 8.69 -9.07 4.74
N LYS A 46 9.15 -9.94 5.65
CA LYS A 46 10.04 -9.55 6.75
C LYS A 46 11.33 -8.93 6.23
N SER A 47 11.97 -9.54 5.23
CA SER A 47 13.20 -9.00 4.62
C SER A 47 12.97 -7.61 3.99
N TYR A 48 11.79 -7.39 3.37
CA TYR A 48 11.44 -6.05 2.88
C TYR A 48 11.23 -5.04 4.01
N PHE A 49 10.63 -5.45 5.12
CA PHE A 49 10.50 -4.57 6.28
C PHE A 49 11.87 -4.24 6.91
N ASP A 50 12.78 -5.21 7.01
CA ASP A 50 14.14 -4.99 7.48
C ASP A 50 14.86 -3.97 6.56
N PHE A 51 14.67 -4.08 5.25
CA PHE A 51 15.18 -3.11 4.28
C PHE A 51 14.56 -1.73 4.46
N ILE A 52 13.23 -1.63 4.60
CA ILE A 52 12.52 -0.37 4.83
C ILE A 52 12.99 0.27 6.14
N HIS A 53 13.09 -0.49 7.23
CA HIS A 53 13.57 0.01 8.52
C HIS A 53 15.01 0.55 8.45
N GLN A 54 15.84 -0.05 7.61
CA GLN A 54 17.24 0.36 7.45
C GLN A 54 17.38 1.63 6.61
N HIS A 55 16.56 1.79 5.57
CA HIS A 55 16.74 2.83 4.56
C HIS A 55 15.75 3.99 4.68
N LEU A 56 14.61 3.81 5.35
CA LEU A 56 13.65 4.89 5.52
C LEU A 56 14.25 5.99 6.42
N SER A 57 14.12 7.25 5.96
CA SER A 57 14.51 8.43 6.73
C SER A 57 13.73 8.52 8.04
N GLU A 58 14.28 9.20 9.04
CA GLU A 58 13.49 9.68 10.18
C GLU A 58 12.38 10.61 9.66
N ASP A 59 11.16 10.40 10.15
CA ASP A 59 9.95 11.05 9.64
C ASP A 59 9.56 10.68 8.19
N GLY A 60 10.25 9.72 7.55
CA GLY A 60 9.89 9.20 6.23
C GLY A 60 8.59 8.38 6.25
N TYR A 61 7.98 8.22 5.07
CA TYR A 61 6.66 7.61 4.91
C TYR A 61 6.72 6.25 4.23
N PHE A 62 5.84 5.35 4.65
CA PHE A 62 5.58 4.10 3.96
C PHE A 62 4.10 3.95 3.62
N LEU A 63 3.80 3.92 2.32
CA LEU A 63 2.48 3.65 1.79
C LEU A 63 2.35 2.18 1.43
N ASN A 64 1.45 1.49 2.10
CA ASN A 64 1.18 0.07 1.91
C ASN A 64 -0.27 -0.14 1.47
N ILE A 65 -0.48 -0.58 0.22
CA ILE A 65 -1.79 -0.83 -0.37
C ILE A 65 -1.89 -2.32 -0.69
N ASN A 66 -2.52 -3.09 0.18
CA ASN A 66 -2.63 -4.53 0.02
C ASN A 66 -4.02 -5.06 0.37
N ARG A 67 -4.32 -6.31 0.02
CA ARG A 67 -5.55 -6.97 0.46
C ARG A 67 -5.52 -7.21 1.96
N TYR A 68 -6.71 -7.26 2.58
CA TYR A 68 -6.82 -7.72 3.96
C TYR A 68 -6.29 -9.13 4.13
N GLU A 69 -6.55 -10.00 3.15
CA GLU A 69 -6.00 -11.35 3.09
C GLU A 69 -5.81 -11.79 1.64
N LYS A 70 -4.77 -12.53 1.38
CA LYS A 70 -4.59 -13.29 0.15
C LYS A 70 -3.90 -14.61 0.44
N THR A 71 -4.43 -15.68 -0.15
CA THR A 71 -3.83 -17.02 -0.13
C THR A 71 -3.22 -17.29 -1.49
N SER A 72 -1.92 -17.02 -1.66
CA SER A 72 -1.19 -17.23 -2.92
C SER A 72 -0.06 -18.26 -2.81
N VAL A 73 0.45 -18.48 -1.62
CA VAL A 73 1.62 -19.31 -1.33
C VAL A 73 1.29 -20.43 -0.32
N ASN A 74 0.13 -21.06 -0.49
CA ASN A 74 -0.40 -22.16 0.35
C ASN A 74 -0.82 -21.77 1.77
N HIS A 75 -0.63 -20.53 2.20
CA HIS A 75 -1.11 -20.01 3.47
C HIS A 75 -1.59 -18.56 3.32
N PRO A 76 -2.50 -18.11 4.17
CA PRO A 76 -3.02 -16.75 4.08
C PRO A 76 -1.97 -15.72 4.50
N ILE A 77 -1.78 -14.70 3.66
CA ILE A 77 -0.99 -13.50 3.97
C ILE A 77 -1.96 -12.37 4.28
N ARG A 78 -1.79 -11.73 5.45
CA ARG A 78 -2.69 -10.68 5.95
C ARG A 78 -1.90 -9.41 6.22
N ILE A 79 -2.38 -8.27 5.72
CA ILE A 79 -1.76 -6.97 5.98
C ILE A 79 -1.68 -6.66 7.49
N SER A 80 -2.63 -7.15 8.30
CA SER A 80 -2.65 -6.99 9.75
C SER A 80 -1.54 -7.75 10.49
N GLU A 81 -0.82 -8.64 9.80
CA GLU A 81 0.24 -9.48 10.37
C GLU A 81 1.64 -9.03 9.89
N TYR A 82 1.72 -7.94 9.14
CA TYR A 82 2.99 -7.40 8.67
C TYR A 82 3.85 -6.90 9.84
N PRO A 83 5.18 -7.04 9.76
CA PRO A 83 6.09 -6.84 10.89
C PRO A 83 6.41 -5.37 11.15
N TYR A 84 5.38 -4.55 11.35
CA TYR A 84 5.53 -3.20 11.87
C TYR A 84 6.06 -3.23 13.30
N ASP A 85 6.94 -2.29 13.65
CA ASP A 85 7.42 -2.10 15.00
C ASP A 85 6.76 -0.87 15.69
N ILE A 86 7.15 -0.59 16.93
CA ILE A 86 6.55 0.50 17.73
C ILE A 86 6.85 1.91 17.17
N ASN A 87 7.84 2.05 16.29
CA ASN A 87 8.25 3.35 15.77
C ASN A 87 7.44 3.79 14.53
N TRP A 88 6.28 3.21 14.30
CA TRP A 88 5.38 3.59 13.23
C TRP A 88 4.19 4.38 13.75
N LYS A 89 4.01 5.58 13.19
CA LYS A 89 2.83 6.41 13.38
C LYS A 89 1.86 6.19 12.23
N VAL A 90 0.60 5.94 12.53
CA VAL A 90 -0.46 5.85 11.51
C VAL A 90 -0.88 7.25 11.10
N ILE A 91 -0.84 7.52 9.80
CA ILE A 91 -1.28 8.78 9.20
C ILE A 91 -2.65 8.61 8.54
N ILE A 92 -2.81 7.56 7.72
CA ILE A 92 -4.09 7.21 7.07
C ILE A 92 -4.24 5.70 7.16
N SER A 93 -5.44 5.24 7.51
CA SER A 93 -5.79 3.83 7.53
C SER A 93 -7.26 3.69 7.14
N GLU A 94 -7.51 3.21 5.93
CA GLU A 94 -8.87 3.11 5.39
C GLU A 94 -9.00 2.02 4.32
N PRO A 95 -10.22 1.48 4.12
CA PRO A 95 -10.52 0.65 2.96
C PRO A 95 -10.32 1.43 1.67
N SER A 96 -9.78 0.78 0.65
CA SER A 96 -9.67 1.41 -0.67
C SER A 96 -11.04 1.74 -1.26
N PHE A 97 -11.20 2.95 -1.76
CA PHE A 97 -12.45 3.48 -2.31
C PHE A 97 -13.08 2.60 -3.41
N ASN A 98 -12.26 2.04 -4.29
CA ASN A 98 -12.75 1.25 -5.42
C ASN A 98 -12.80 -0.26 -5.16
N GLN A 99 -12.17 -0.74 -4.11
CA GLN A 99 -11.96 -2.16 -3.83
C GLN A 99 -11.94 -2.36 -2.31
N ASN A 100 -13.10 -2.50 -1.71
CA ASN A 100 -13.28 -2.60 -0.27
C ASN A 100 -12.55 -3.80 0.41
N TRP A 101 -12.00 -4.75 -0.37
CA TRP A 101 -11.12 -5.84 0.09
C TRP A 101 -9.64 -5.48 0.11
N ILE A 102 -9.29 -4.25 -0.31
CA ILE A 102 -7.95 -3.67 -0.23
C ILE A 102 -7.94 -2.61 0.84
N HIS A 103 -6.88 -2.59 1.63
CA HIS A 103 -6.62 -1.57 2.63
C HIS A 103 -5.53 -0.62 2.17
N PHE A 104 -5.72 0.65 2.45
CA PHE A 104 -4.77 1.73 2.25
C PHE A 104 -4.22 2.12 3.61
N LEU A 105 -2.93 1.90 3.82
CA LEU A 105 -2.25 2.21 5.07
C LEU A 105 -1.04 3.09 4.79
N LEU A 106 -1.11 4.37 5.16
CA LEU A 106 0.01 5.29 5.16
C LEU A 106 0.53 5.42 6.58
N THR A 107 1.80 5.11 6.76
CA THR A 107 2.50 5.22 8.02
C THR A 107 3.71 6.14 7.88
N GLN A 108 4.13 6.74 8.99
CA GLN A 108 5.33 7.57 9.09
C GLN A 108 6.27 6.94 10.10
N ARG A 109 7.57 6.91 9.78
CA ARG A 109 8.61 6.49 10.73
C ARG A 109 8.82 7.59 11.76
N SER A 110 8.64 7.30 13.04
CA SER A 110 8.80 8.29 14.09
C SER A 110 9.28 7.64 15.38
N PHE A 111 10.36 8.15 15.94
CA PHE A 111 10.89 7.72 17.23
C PHE A 111 10.28 8.49 18.40
N LYS A 112 9.39 9.44 18.12
CA LYS A 112 8.63 10.15 19.17
C LYS A 112 7.47 9.28 19.63
N LYS A 113 7.06 9.43 20.89
CA LYS A 113 5.89 8.73 21.42
C LYS A 113 4.66 9.08 20.60
N ASN A 114 4.06 8.08 19.95
CA ASN A 114 2.94 8.26 19.05
C ASN A 114 1.62 8.17 19.82
N GLU A 115 0.66 9.01 19.45
CA GLU A 115 -0.69 8.99 20.02
C GLU A 115 -1.50 7.78 19.52
N ILE A 116 -1.32 7.39 18.25
CA ILE A 116 -1.99 6.23 17.65
C ILE A 116 -0.98 5.09 17.53
N ASN A 117 -1.22 4.05 18.31
CA ASN A 117 -0.38 2.87 18.31
C ASN A 117 -0.65 2.02 17.06
N ILE A 118 0.37 1.76 16.25
CA ILE A 118 0.28 0.92 15.04
C ILE A 118 -0.33 -0.47 15.34
N PHE A 119 -0.04 -1.06 16.49
CA PHE A 119 -0.57 -2.38 16.84
C PHE A 119 -2.08 -2.37 17.12
N GLU A 120 -2.63 -1.27 17.63
CA GLU A 120 -4.08 -1.10 17.76
C GLU A 120 -4.73 -0.99 16.38
N GLU A 121 -4.10 -0.22 15.48
CA GLU A 121 -4.61 -0.10 14.13
C GLU A 121 -4.54 -1.43 13.35
N LEU A 122 -3.47 -2.21 13.50
CA LEU A 122 -3.40 -3.55 12.91
C LEU A 122 -4.49 -4.49 13.44
N LYS A 123 -4.91 -4.35 14.72
CA LYS A 123 -6.07 -5.07 15.27
C LYS A 123 -7.37 -4.62 14.60
N ASN A 124 -7.55 -3.31 14.40
CA ASN A 124 -8.71 -2.75 13.70
C ASN A 124 -8.76 -3.24 12.25
N ILE A 125 -7.64 -3.20 11.54
CA ILE A 125 -7.50 -3.74 10.18
C ILE A 125 -7.88 -5.22 10.15
N LYS A 126 -7.45 -6.02 11.13
CA LYS A 126 -7.82 -7.43 11.26
C LYS A 126 -9.32 -7.62 11.44
N ILE A 127 -9.96 -6.81 12.29
CA ILE A 127 -11.41 -6.87 12.54
C ILE A 127 -12.17 -6.54 11.26
N ILE A 128 -11.83 -5.43 10.60
CA ILE A 128 -12.45 -5.01 9.34
C ILE A 128 -12.22 -6.06 8.24
N GLY A 129 -11.02 -6.63 8.20
CA GLY A 129 -10.60 -7.59 7.19
C GLY A 129 -11.27 -8.94 7.28
N LYS A 130 -11.73 -9.38 8.47
CA LYS A 130 -12.31 -10.71 8.68
C LYS A 130 -13.44 -11.06 7.71
N LYS A 131 -14.24 -10.08 7.31
CA LYS A 131 -15.33 -10.27 6.33
C LYS A 131 -14.87 -10.64 4.92
N PHE A 132 -13.58 -10.45 4.63
CA PHE A 132 -12.97 -10.76 3.32
C PHE A 132 -12.06 -11.99 3.36
N TYR A 133 -11.91 -12.65 4.53
CA TYR A 133 -11.04 -13.80 4.69
C TYR A 133 -11.69 -15.03 4.01
N GLY A 134 -10.84 -15.78 3.28
CA GLY A 134 -11.31 -16.95 2.55
C GLY A 134 -12.15 -16.63 1.32
N GLU A 135 -12.50 -15.38 1.07
CA GLU A 135 -13.24 -15.01 -0.14
C GLU A 135 -12.38 -15.24 -1.39
N LYS A 136 -12.82 -16.19 -2.21
CA LYS A 136 -12.39 -16.24 -3.61
C LYS A 136 -12.99 -15.02 -4.28
N ILE A 137 -12.20 -13.96 -4.41
CA ILE A 137 -12.61 -12.79 -5.20
C ILE A 137 -12.75 -13.27 -6.64
N VAL A 138 -13.97 -13.60 -7.02
CA VAL A 138 -14.30 -13.98 -8.38
C VAL A 138 -14.14 -12.74 -9.24
N TYR A 139 -13.02 -12.66 -9.91
CA TYR A 139 -12.79 -11.66 -10.95
C TYR A 139 -13.85 -11.91 -12.03
N ASN A 140 -14.89 -11.09 -12.05
CA ASN A 140 -15.88 -11.14 -13.14
C ASN A 140 -15.38 -10.25 -14.28
N PRO A 141 -14.72 -10.84 -15.33
CA PRO A 141 -14.17 -10.06 -16.42
C PRO A 141 -15.25 -9.27 -17.18
N LYS A 142 -16.49 -9.78 -17.21
CA LYS A 142 -17.63 -9.09 -17.86
C LYS A 142 -17.97 -7.78 -17.15
N SER A 143 -17.97 -7.75 -15.82
CA SER A 143 -18.23 -6.51 -15.06
C SER A 143 -17.13 -5.47 -15.23
N MET A 144 -15.87 -5.89 -15.37
CA MET A 144 -14.76 -4.98 -15.63
C MET A 144 -14.80 -4.39 -17.04
N ILE A 145 -15.16 -5.21 -18.05
CA ILE A 145 -15.31 -4.74 -19.42
C ILE A 145 -16.46 -3.72 -19.50
N LEU A 146 -17.57 -4.01 -18.82
CA LEU A 146 -18.71 -3.10 -18.75
C LEU A 146 -18.34 -1.79 -18.05
N ARG A 147 -17.65 -1.85 -16.89
CA ARG A 147 -17.16 -0.65 -16.18
C ARG A 147 -16.19 0.16 -17.03
N ARG A 148 -15.26 -0.48 -17.74
CA ARG A 148 -14.33 0.21 -18.67
C ARG A 148 -15.08 0.87 -19.82
N LYS A 149 -16.09 0.20 -20.40
CA LYS A 149 -16.93 0.78 -21.48
C LYS A 149 -17.73 1.97 -20.95
N LEU A 150 -18.40 1.83 -19.80
CA LEU A 150 -19.15 2.92 -19.17
C LEU A 150 -18.25 4.11 -18.83
N ARG A 151 -17.05 3.86 -18.27
CA ARG A 151 -16.07 4.92 -17.99
C ARG A 151 -15.62 5.64 -19.27
N LYS A 152 -15.35 4.90 -20.36
CA LYS A 152 -15.02 5.52 -21.65
C LYS A 152 -16.17 6.37 -22.18
N ILE A 153 -17.41 5.88 -22.15
CA ILE A 153 -18.59 6.63 -22.57
C ILE A 153 -18.74 7.90 -21.72
N LEU A 154 -18.63 7.81 -20.39
CA LEU A 154 -18.72 8.97 -19.50
C LEU A 154 -17.62 10.00 -19.76
N ILE A 155 -16.38 9.55 -20.03
CA ILE A 155 -15.28 10.46 -20.40
C ILE A 155 -15.57 11.15 -21.75
N MET A 156 -16.07 10.42 -22.73
CA MET A 156 -16.38 10.96 -24.06
C MET A 156 -17.55 11.94 -24.02
N THR A 157 -18.56 11.65 -23.17
CA THR A 157 -19.79 12.49 -23.10
C THR A 157 -19.60 13.71 -22.20
N PHE A 158 -18.91 13.59 -21.10
CA PHE A 158 -18.84 14.63 -20.05
C PHE A 158 -17.42 15.11 -19.74
N GLY A 159 -16.40 14.54 -20.36
CA GLY A 159 -15.00 14.87 -20.12
C GLY A 159 -14.44 14.34 -18.79
N SER A 160 -13.12 14.28 -18.67
CA SER A 160 -12.42 13.75 -17.49
C SER A 160 -12.66 14.58 -16.21
N LYS A 161 -12.90 15.88 -16.36
CA LYS A 161 -13.17 16.79 -15.23
C LYS A 161 -14.48 16.46 -14.50
N PHE A 162 -15.49 15.99 -15.22
CA PHE A 162 -16.78 15.59 -14.65
C PHE A 162 -16.66 14.32 -13.78
N LEU A 163 -15.87 13.34 -14.22
CA LEU A 163 -15.61 12.13 -13.41
C LEU A 163 -14.86 12.42 -12.12
N ASN A 164 -13.91 13.36 -12.16
CA ASN A 164 -13.22 13.80 -10.96
C ASN A 164 -14.16 14.55 -10.00
N TYR A 165 -15.10 15.33 -10.53
CA TYR A 165 -16.13 16.01 -9.74
C TYR A 165 -17.09 15.01 -9.06
N ILE A 166 -17.58 13.99 -9.78
CA ILE A 166 -18.43 12.93 -9.22
C ILE A 166 -17.64 12.11 -8.20
N GLY A 167 -16.39 11.76 -8.46
CA GLY A 167 -15.52 11.05 -7.52
C GLY A 167 -15.40 11.82 -6.19
N ASN A 168 -15.13 13.11 -6.26
CA ASN A 168 -15.03 13.97 -5.08
C ASN A 168 -16.39 14.19 -4.37
N PHE A 169 -17.51 14.20 -5.12
CA PHE A 169 -18.85 14.32 -4.55
C PHE A 169 -19.26 13.04 -3.81
N LEU A 170 -19.02 11.87 -4.39
CA LEU A 170 -19.30 10.58 -3.76
C LEU A 170 -18.42 10.34 -2.52
N PHE A 171 -17.17 10.82 -2.53
CA PHE A 171 -16.29 10.80 -1.38
C PHE A 171 -16.86 11.61 -0.21
N LYS A 172 -17.44 12.80 -0.48
CA LYS A 172 -18.07 13.63 0.56
C LYS A 172 -19.34 13.01 1.15
N ILE A 173 -20.08 12.21 0.41
CA ILE A 173 -21.33 11.55 0.90
C ILE A 173 -20.99 10.32 1.73
N GLY A 174 -19.92 9.61 1.41
CA GLY A 174 -19.48 8.41 2.16
C GLY A 174 -18.71 8.72 3.46
N SER A 175 -18.45 10.00 3.75
CA SER A 175 -17.72 10.45 4.95
C SER A 175 -18.64 11.07 6.03
N LYS A 176 -19.97 10.85 5.93
CA LYS A 176 -20.95 11.15 6.97
C LYS A 176 -21.54 9.81 7.52
#